data_ba9ea32d6b66cf16a64a1023f232c08a
#
_entry.id   ba9ea32d6b66cf16a64a1023f232c08a
#
_cell.length_a   1.000
_cell.length_b   1.000
_cell.length_c   1.000
_cell.angle_alpha   90.00
_cell.angle_beta   90.00
_cell.angle_gamma   90.00
#
_symmetry.space_group_name_H-M   'P 1'
#
loop_
_entity.id
_entity.type
_entity.pdbx_description
1 polymer ?
#
loop_
_entity_poly.entity_id
_entity_poly.type
_entity_poly.pdbx_seq_one_letter_code
_entity_poly.pdbx_strand_id
1 'polypeptide(L)'
;MKRNVAPFGNDVVRLRLIEERDLETTLSWRNRDEARIWFKTAGLIPLDQHRAWYQSYLKKDDDFLFIIEANNKLVGQASVYGIDWNSLRAEIGRFLVAPGESGKGYINQACGQLVRFCTETLGVTYLFLEVFEDNEKAIRIYKRNGFVEEQRYAGLIRMGRSFVQLGTRTGHP
;
A
#
# COMPACT_ATOMS: atom_id res chain seq x y z
N MET A 1 1.50 10.10 -16.85
CA MET A 1 1.42 8.73 -17.42
C MET A 1 2.06 7.77 -16.43
N LYS A 2 1.38 6.69 -16.12
CA LYS A 2 1.85 5.69 -15.16
C LYS A 2 3.22 5.13 -15.56
N ARG A 3 4.16 5.10 -14.61
CA ARG A 3 5.45 4.44 -14.82
C ARG A 3 5.25 2.92 -14.86
N ASN A 4 5.97 2.25 -15.72
CA ASN A 4 6.01 0.80 -15.69
C ASN A 4 6.83 0.34 -14.47
N VAL A 5 6.29 -0.60 -13.70
CA VAL A 5 6.95 -1.18 -12.53
C VAL A 5 6.99 -2.69 -12.72
N ALA A 6 8.20 -3.23 -12.76
CA ALA A 6 8.37 -4.68 -12.78
C ALA A 6 7.89 -5.29 -11.45
N PRO A 7 7.30 -6.49 -11.47
CA PRO A 7 6.96 -7.19 -10.24
C PRO A 7 8.16 -7.35 -9.31
N PHE A 8 7.92 -7.24 -8.01
CA PHE A 8 8.94 -7.35 -6.97
C PHE A 8 8.41 -8.11 -5.77
N GLY A 9 9.28 -8.54 -4.88
CA GLY A 9 8.87 -9.26 -3.68
C GLY A 9 10.00 -10.10 -3.09
N ASN A 10 9.61 -11.14 -2.37
CA ASN A 10 10.49 -12.12 -1.73
C ASN A 10 9.99 -13.54 -1.98
N ASP A 11 10.49 -14.51 -1.22
CA ASP A 11 10.08 -15.92 -1.36
C ASP A 11 8.64 -16.19 -0.93
N VAL A 12 8.00 -15.27 -0.20
CA VAL A 12 6.64 -15.42 0.35
C VAL A 12 5.61 -14.71 -0.52
N VAL A 13 5.86 -13.44 -0.88
CA VAL A 13 4.92 -12.59 -1.62
C VAL A 13 5.57 -11.93 -2.84
N ARG A 14 4.76 -11.76 -3.87
CA ARG A 14 5.10 -11.00 -5.07
C ARG A 14 4.07 -9.90 -5.26
N LEU A 15 4.53 -8.69 -5.52
CA LEU A 15 3.70 -7.52 -5.78
C LEU A 15 3.83 -7.14 -7.26
N ARG A 16 2.70 -6.94 -7.91
CA ARG A 16 2.63 -6.41 -9.29
C ARG A 16 1.57 -5.32 -9.39
N LEU A 17 1.72 -4.39 -10.31
CA LEU A 17 0.69 -3.38 -10.54
C LEU A 17 -0.65 -4.03 -10.87
N ILE A 18 -1.74 -3.39 -10.38
CA ILE A 18 -3.11 -3.79 -10.72
C ILE A 18 -3.33 -3.65 -12.22
N GLU A 19 -4.04 -4.62 -12.78
CA GLU A 19 -4.47 -4.67 -14.17
C GLU A 19 -6.00 -4.63 -14.27
N GLU A 20 -6.53 -4.33 -15.44
CA GLU A 20 -7.99 -4.29 -15.66
C GLU A 20 -8.69 -5.59 -15.27
N ARG A 21 -8.05 -6.74 -15.52
CA ARG A 21 -8.56 -8.07 -15.15
C ARG A 21 -8.75 -8.27 -13.64
N ASP A 22 -8.10 -7.47 -12.82
CA ASP A 22 -8.16 -7.58 -11.36
C ASP A 22 -9.32 -6.78 -10.74
N LEU A 23 -9.96 -5.89 -11.51
CA LEU A 23 -10.90 -4.90 -10.98
C LEU A 23 -12.10 -5.53 -10.28
N GLU A 24 -12.72 -6.54 -10.86
CA GLU A 24 -13.89 -7.19 -10.26
C GLU A 24 -13.51 -7.94 -8.98
N THR A 25 -12.37 -8.61 -8.99
CA THR A 25 -11.85 -9.34 -7.82
C THR A 25 -11.53 -8.40 -6.67
N THR A 26 -10.77 -7.35 -6.92
CA THR A 26 -10.38 -6.38 -5.88
C THR A 26 -11.57 -5.60 -5.35
N LEU A 27 -12.52 -5.27 -6.21
CA LEU A 27 -13.78 -4.63 -5.79
C LEU A 27 -14.59 -5.55 -4.88
N SER A 28 -14.66 -6.83 -5.19
CA SER A 28 -15.35 -7.81 -4.34
C SER A 28 -14.73 -7.89 -2.94
N TRP A 29 -13.41 -7.79 -2.83
CA TRP A 29 -12.72 -7.73 -1.55
C TRP A 29 -13.04 -6.45 -0.78
N ARG A 30 -13.02 -5.29 -1.47
CA ARG A 30 -13.27 -3.97 -0.88
C ARG A 30 -14.70 -3.81 -0.38
N ASN A 31 -15.67 -4.39 -1.06
CA ASN A 31 -17.10 -4.27 -0.75
C ASN A 31 -17.58 -5.23 0.34
N ARG A 32 -16.75 -6.15 0.84
CA ARG A 32 -17.10 -6.99 1.98
C ARG A 32 -17.33 -6.16 3.24
N ASP A 33 -18.33 -6.51 4.03
CA ASP A 33 -18.68 -5.77 5.24
C ASP A 33 -17.51 -5.67 6.23
N GLU A 34 -16.79 -6.77 6.44
CA GLU A 34 -15.62 -6.83 7.33
C GLU A 34 -14.39 -6.06 6.81
N ALA A 35 -14.34 -5.75 5.52
CA ALA A 35 -13.24 -4.98 4.93
C ALA A 35 -13.55 -3.48 4.86
N ARG A 36 -14.75 -3.12 4.37
CA ARG A 36 -15.11 -1.71 4.10
C ARG A 36 -15.17 -0.83 5.34
N ILE A 37 -15.42 -1.41 6.52
CA ILE A 37 -15.43 -0.67 7.79
C ILE A 37 -14.09 -0.02 8.14
N TRP A 38 -12.99 -0.51 7.58
CA TRP A 38 -11.63 0.02 7.80
C TRP A 38 -11.20 1.06 6.77
N PHE A 39 -12.10 1.50 5.91
CA PHE A 39 -11.86 2.59 4.96
C PHE A 39 -12.61 3.85 5.39
N LYS A 40 -12.03 5.01 5.15
CA LYS A 40 -12.67 6.31 5.46
C LYS A 40 -14.02 6.47 4.75
N THR A 41 -14.16 5.89 3.56
CA THR A 41 -15.41 5.79 2.82
C THR A 41 -15.92 4.35 2.89
N ALA A 42 -16.79 4.08 3.85
CA ALA A 42 -17.26 2.72 4.14
C ALA A 42 -18.39 2.22 3.21
N GLY A 43 -18.92 3.05 2.32
CA GLY A 43 -20.00 2.69 1.40
C GLY A 43 -19.58 1.63 0.36
N LEU A 44 -20.59 0.97 -0.23
CA LEU A 44 -20.37 0.09 -1.37
C LEU A 44 -19.95 0.90 -2.60
N ILE A 45 -18.99 0.40 -3.34
CA ILE A 45 -18.51 1.01 -4.58
C ILE A 45 -19.11 0.23 -5.76
N PRO A 46 -19.88 0.87 -6.65
CA PRO A 46 -20.35 0.25 -7.88
C PRO A 46 -19.19 -0.03 -8.85
N LEU A 47 -19.33 -1.07 -9.68
CA LEU A 47 -18.30 -1.49 -10.63
C LEU A 47 -17.95 -0.40 -11.65
N ASP A 48 -18.93 0.36 -12.14
CA ASP A 48 -18.70 1.47 -13.05
C ASP A 48 -17.87 2.60 -12.43
N GLN A 49 -18.12 2.90 -11.15
CA GLN A 49 -17.30 3.86 -10.39
C GLN A 49 -15.87 3.35 -10.21
N HIS A 50 -15.71 2.05 -9.93
CA HIS A 50 -14.37 1.44 -9.78
C HIS A 50 -13.59 1.44 -11.09
N ARG A 51 -14.26 1.16 -12.22
CA ARG A 51 -13.67 1.28 -13.56
C ARG A 51 -13.27 2.71 -13.91
N ALA A 52 -14.12 3.69 -13.58
CA ALA A 52 -13.81 5.10 -13.79
C ALA A 52 -12.60 5.55 -12.96
N TRP A 53 -12.52 5.09 -11.70
CA TRP A 53 -11.34 5.28 -10.86
C TRP A 53 -10.07 4.71 -11.54
N TYR A 54 -10.14 3.48 -12.07
CA TYR A 54 -9.00 2.85 -12.72
C TYR A 54 -8.52 3.64 -13.94
N GLN A 55 -9.41 4.17 -14.75
CA GLN A 55 -9.03 5.02 -15.89
C GLN A 55 -8.31 6.31 -15.43
N SER A 56 -8.75 6.91 -14.33
CA SER A 56 -8.07 8.06 -13.73
C SER A 56 -6.72 7.66 -13.11
N TYR A 57 -6.66 6.50 -12.45
CA TYR A 57 -5.45 5.93 -11.88
C TYR A 57 -4.35 5.72 -12.93
N LEU A 58 -4.69 5.24 -14.13
CA LEU A 58 -3.72 5.02 -15.21
C LEU A 58 -3.02 6.30 -15.69
N LYS A 59 -3.60 7.47 -15.45
CA LYS A 59 -3.03 8.77 -15.83
C LYS A 59 -2.09 9.35 -14.78
N LYS A 60 -2.08 8.82 -13.56
CA LYS A 60 -1.28 9.32 -12.44
C LYS A 60 0.11 8.70 -12.43
N ASP A 61 1.10 9.47 -12.02
CA ASP A 61 2.47 9.01 -11.77
C ASP A 61 2.84 9.00 -10.28
N ASP A 62 1.92 9.42 -9.43
CA ASP A 62 2.05 9.53 -7.98
C ASP A 62 1.23 8.49 -7.20
N ASP A 63 0.68 7.49 -7.88
CA ASP A 63 -0.22 6.48 -7.30
C ASP A 63 0.09 5.10 -7.89
N PHE A 64 0.46 4.14 -7.06
CA PHE A 64 0.75 2.76 -7.45
C PHE A 64 -0.01 1.80 -6.54
N LEU A 65 -0.94 1.04 -7.13
CA LEU A 65 -1.66 -0.03 -6.45
C LEU A 65 -1.12 -1.38 -6.92
N PHE A 66 -0.73 -2.20 -5.96
CA PHE A 66 -0.17 -3.51 -6.20
C PHE A 66 -1.12 -4.62 -5.77
N ILE A 67 -1.23 -5.63 -6.60
CA ILE A 67 -1.81 -6.92 -6.25
C ILE A 67 -0.72 -7.75 -5.57
N ILE A 68 -1.07 -8.37 -4.45
CA ILE A 68 -0.20 -9.27 -3.71
C ILE A 68 -0.54 -10.70 -4.12
N GLU A 69 0.46 -11.41 -4.59
CA GLU A 69 0.38 -12.82 -4.98
C GLU A 69 1.20 -13.67 -4.01
N ALA A 70 0.68 -14.83 -3.64
CA ALA A 70 1.40 -15.87 -2.88
C ALA A 70 0.86 -17.24 -3.26
N ASN A 71 1.73 -18.24 -3.40
CA ASN A 71 1.36 -19.60 -3.77
C ASN A 71 0.44 -19.66 -5.01
N ASN A 72 0.74 -18.88 -6.05
CA ASN A 72 -0.04 -18.77 -7.31
C ASN A 72 -1.49 -18.30 -7.11
N LYS A 73 -1.76 -17.55 -6.04
CA LYS A 73 -3.07 -16.95 -5.74
C LYS A 73 -2.94 -15.46 -5.54
N LEU A 74 -4.03 -14.74 -5.84
CA LEU A 74 -4.18 -13.35 -5.43
C LEU A 74 -4.61 -13.34 -3.96
N VAL A 75 -3.76 -12.80 -3.07
CA VAL A 75 -3.98 -12.86 -1.61
C VAL A 75 -4.29 -11.51 -0.99
N GLY A 76 -4.15 -10.42 -1.74
CA GLY A 76 -4.46 -9.09 -1.25
C GLY A 76 -4.00 -7.97 -2.16
N GLN A 77 -4.05 -6.76 -1.65
CA GLN A 77 -3.54 -5.56 -2.30
C GLN A 77 -2.88 -4.60 -1.31
N ALA A 78 -2.06 -3.71 -1.82
CA ALA A 78 -1.42 -2.63 -1.10
C ALA A 78 -1.10 -1.47 -2.05
N SER A 79 -1.03 -0.25 -1.54
CA SER A 79 -0.74 0.94 -2.36
C SER A 79 0.30 1.85 -1.74
N VAL A 80 1.04 2.55 -2.60
CA VAL A 80 1.69 3.82 -2.28
C VAL A 80 1.09 4.91 -3.18
N TYR A 81 0.73 6.05 -2.61
CA TYR A 81 0.04 7.11 -3.34
C TYR A 81 0.32 8.49 -2.74
N GLY A 82 -0.12 9.53 -3.46
CA GLY A 82 0.14 10.90 -3.05
C GLY A 82 1.65 11.19 -2.96
N ILE A 83 2.43 10.63 -3.89
CA ILE A 83 3.88 10.80 -3.89
C ILE A 83 4.22 12.23 -4.24
N ASP A 84 4.80 12.95 -3.29
CA ASP A 84 5.40 14.24 -3.54
C ASP A 84 6.87 14.03 -3.95
N TRP A 85 7.13 14.18 -5.24
CA TRP A 85 8.46 13.97 -5.81
C TRP A 85 9.47 15.05 -5.41
N ASN A 86 9.01 16.21 -4.93
CA ASN A 86 9.88 17.28 -4.47
C ASN A 86 10.36 17.03 -3.04
N SER A 87 9.45 16.68 -2.15
CA SER A 87 9.77 16.39 -0.75
C SER A 87 10.13 14.93 -0.49
N LEU A 88 9.99 14.04 -1.48
CA LEU A 88 10.21 12.59 -1.41
C LEU A 88 9.41 11.93 -0.29
N ARG A 89 8.13 12.30 -0.19
CA ARG A 89 7.17 11.80 0.80
C ARG A 89 6.03 11.08 0.12
N ALA A 90 5.50 10.07 0.75
CA ALA A 90 4.35 9.32 0.23
C ALA A 90 3.51 8.70 1.35
N GLU A 91 2.25 8.45 1.05
CA GLU A 91 1.35 7.67 1.90
C GLU A 91 1.29 6.23 1.41
N ILE A 92 1.30 5.27 2.34
CA ILE A 92 0.95 3.88 2.05
C ILE A 92 -0.41 3.56 2.64
N GLY A 93 -1.14 2.66 2.00
CA GLY A 93 -2.47 2.31 2.45
C GLY A 93 -3.20 1.40 1.49
N ARG A 94 -4.53 1.42 1.53
CA ARG A 94 -5.41 0.57 0.72
C ARG A 94 -5.10 -0.92 0.86
N PHE A 95 -4.58 -1.31 2.03
CA PHE A 95 -4.32 -2.72 2.33
C PHE A 95 -5.63 -3.48 2.43
N LEU A 96 -5.72 -4.55 1.67
CA LEU A 96 -6.81 -5.52 1.71
C LEU A 96 -6.24 -6.92 1.67
N VAL A 97 -6.85 -7.82 2.43
CA VAL A 97 -6.56 -9.25 2.36
C VAL A 97 -7.73 -9.97 1.66
N ALA A 98 -7.41 -10.88 0.76
CA ALA A 98 -8.41 -11.69 0.08
C ALA A 98 -9.15 -12.61 1.07
N PRO A 99 -10.42 -13.00 0.77
CA PRO A 99 -11.17 -13.93 1.60
C PRO A 99 -10.39 -15.23 1.84
N GLY A 100 -10.34 -15.66 3.10
CA GLY A 100 -9.65 -16.89 3.50
C GLY A 100 -8.13 -16.78 3.62
N GLU A 101 -7.53 -15.62 3.34
CA GLU A 101 -6.08 -15.44 3.38
C GLU A 101 -5.60 -14.64 4.61
N SER A 102 -6.52 -14.25 5.50
CA SER A 102 -6.20 -13.54 6.73
C SER A 102 -5.44 -14.42 7.72
N GLY A 103 -4.52 -13.83 8.48
CA GLY A 103 -3.76 -14.52 9.52
C GLY A 103 -2.56 -15.33 9.01
N LYS A 104 -2.28 -15.33 7.71
CA LYS A 104 -1.15 -16.04 7.10
C LYS A 104 0.13 -15.19 6.99
N GLY A 105 0.08 -13.94 7.42
CA GLY A 105 1.24 -13.04 7.41
C GLY A 105 1.54 -12.37 6.07
N TYR A 106 0.70 -12.53 5.05
CA TYR A 106 0.94 -11.97 3.72
C TYR A 106 0.98 -10.44 3.69
N ILE A 107 0.06 -9.78 4.42
CA ILE A 107 0.04 -8.31 4.48
C ILE A 107 1.29 -7.78 5.19
N ASN A 108 1.75 -8.42 6.24
CA ASN A 108 3.00 -8.04 6.91
C ASN A 108 4.20 -8.15 5.96
N GLN A 109 4.32 -9.25 5.22
CA GLN A 109 5.36 -9.44 4.21
C GLN A 109 5.27 -8.40 3.09
N ALA A 110 4.06 -8.18 2.57
CA ALA A 110 3.83 -7.20 1.52
C ALA A 110 4.14 -5.77 1.97
N CYS A 111 3.80 -5.40 3.20
CA CYS A 111 4.15 -4.09 3.77
C CYS A 111 5.66 -3.87 3.76
N GLY A 112 6.45 -4.85 4.19
CA GLY A 112 7.91 -4.77 4.15
C GLY A 112 8.46 -4.61 2.73
N GLN A 113 7.93 -5.35 1.76
CA GLN A 113 8.35 -5.25 0.36
C GLN A 113 7.93 -3.91 -0.27
N LEU A 114 6.75 -3.40 0.07
CA LEU A 114 6.28 -2.08 -0.38
C LEU A 114 7.18 -0.96 0.16
N VAL A 115 7.57 -1.03 1.42
CA VAL A 115 8.52 -0.08 2.04
C VAL A 115 9.86 -0.09 1.29
N ARG A 116 10.40 -1.26 0.99
CA ARG A 116 11.64 -1.38 0.20
C ARG A 116 11.50 -0.79 -1.19
N PHE A 117 10.42 -1.07 -1.89
CA PHE A 117 10.12 -0.47 -3.19
C PHE A 117 10.10 1.06 -3.12
N CYS A 118 9.39 1.61 -2.14
CA CYS A 118 9.32 3.06 -1.95
C CYS A 118 10.68 3.69 -1.72
N THR A 119 11.53 3.08 -0.93
CA THR A 119 12.86 3.64 -0.58
C THR A 119 13.91 3.36 -1.63
N GLU A 120 14.00 2.12 -2.11
CA GLU A 120 15.08 1.70 -3.01
C GLU A 120 14.79 2.05 -4.48
N THR A 121 13.53 2.02 -4.90
CA THR A 121 13.13 2.26 -6.29
C THR A 121 12.61 3.67 -6.53
N LEU A 122 11.77 4.20 -5.63
CA LEU A 122 11.19 5.54 -5.77
C LEU A 122 12.01 6.63 -5.09
N GLY A 123 12.95 6.28 -4.21
CA GLY A 123 13.77 7.24 -3.46
C GLY A 123 13.02 8.01 -2.38
N VAL A 124 11.89 7.51 -1.93
CA VAL A 124 11.09 8.14 -0.87
C VAL A 124 11.85 8.10 0.43
N THR A 125 11.88 9.22 1.14
CA THR A 125 12.60 9.38 2.41
C THR A 125 11.69 9.42 3.63
N TYR A 126 10.39 9.59 3.43
CA TYR A 126 9.40 9.55 4.49
C TYR A 126 8.10 8.91 4.01
N LEU A 127 7.68 7.88 4.72
CA LEU A 127 6.40 7.21 4.51
C LEU A 127 5.49 7.44 5.70
N PHE A 128 4.22 7.65 5.45
CA PHE A 128 3.20 7.75 6.49
C PHE A 128 1.94 6.96 6.09
N LEU A 129 1.10 6.72 7.07
CA LEU A 129 -0.19 6.09 6.91
C LEU A 129 -1.16 6.62 7.95
N GLU A 130 -2.44 6.43 7.70
CA GLU A 130 -3.48 6.64 8.69
C GLU A 130 -4.25 5.34 8.92
N VAL A 131 -4.52 5.01 10.17
CA VAL A 131 -5.21 3.78 10.57
C VAL A 131 -6.22 4.11 11.65
N PHE A 132 -7.40 3.47 11.64
CA PHE A 132 -8.36 3.59 12.75
C PHE A 132 -7.76 3.05 14.04
N GLU A 133 -7.97 3.77 15.14
CA GLU A 133 -7.35 3.46 16.43
C GLU A 133 -7.75 2.11 17.03
N ASP A 134 -8.91 1.57 16.63
CA ASP A 134 -9.41 0.26 17.02
C ASP A 134 -9.02 -0.88 16.04
N ASN A 135 -8.32 -0.55 14.96
CA ASN A 135 -7.76 -1.56 14.05
C ASN A 135 -6.42 -2.10 14.57
N GLU A 136 -6.46 -2.79 15.70
CA GLU A 136 -5.26 -3.29 16.39
C GLU A 136 -4.40 -4.20 15.53
N LYS A 137 -5.03 -5.00 14.65
CA LYS A 137 -4.33 -5.92 13.76
C LYS A 137 -3.43 -5.18 12.77
N ALA A 138 -3.96 -4.15 12.14
CA ALA A 138 -3.21 -3.32 11.20
C ALA A 138 -2.11 -2.54 11.93
N ILE A 139 -2.39 -1.95 13.08
CA ILE A 139 -1.41 -1.21 13.90
C ILE A 139 -0.21 -2.10 14.24
N ARG A 140 -0.43 -3.36 14.63
CA ARG A 140 0.67 -4.31 14.90
C ARG A 140 1.53 -4.57 13.68
N ILE A 141 0.94 -4.71 12.49
CA ILE A 141 1.68 -4.89 11.23
C ILE A 141 2.55 -3.67 10.95
N TYR A 142 2.00 -2.46 11.09
CA TYR A 142 2.76 -1.24 10.82
C TYR A 142 3.91 -1.03 11.80
N LYS A 143 3.68 -1.28 13.09
CA LYS A 143 4.75 -1.24 14.12
C LYS A 143 5.88 -2.22 13.81
N ARG A 144 5.56 -3.44 13.39
CA ARG A 144 6.56 -4.44 12.97
C ARG A 144 7.39 -3.98 11.77
N ASN A 145 6.81 -3.14 10.92
CA ASN A 145 7.51 -2.56 9.77
C ASN A 145 8.15 -1.19 10.07
N GLY A 146 8.33 -0.86 11.35
CA GLY A 146 9.09 0.31 11.79
C GLY A 146 8.33 1.62 11.78
N PHE A 147 7.02 1.62 11.56
CA PHE A 147 6.18 2.82 11.69
C PHE A 147 5.94 3.13 13.16
N VAL A 148 6.02 4.41 13.51
CA VAL A 148 5.77 4.92 14.85
C VAL A 148 4.58 5.87 14.83
N GLU A 149 3.82 5.90 15.92
CA GLU A 149 2.71 6.83 16.08
C GLU A 149 3.23 8.25 16.17
N GLU A 150 2.66 9.15 15.37
CA GLU A 150 3.02 10.56 15.34
C GLU A 150 1.89 11.47 15.85
N GLN A 151 0.63 11.12 15.55
CA GLN A 151 -0.53 11.93 15.88
C GLN A 151 -1.80 11.08 15.99
N ARG A 152 -2.72 11.49 16.86
CA ARG A 152 -4.09 10.97 16.96
C ARG A 152 -5.08 12.09 16.73
N TYR A 153 -6.11 11.83 15.92
CA TYR A 153 -7.20 12.77 15.70
C TYR A 153 -8.43 12.04 15.11
N ALA A 154 -9.61 12.43 15.56
CA ALA A 154 -10.89 11.93 15.02
C ALA A 154 -10.97 10.39 14.86
N GLY A 155 -10.44 9.62 15.84
CA GLY A 155 -10.45 8.15 15.81
C GLY A 155 -9.41 7.53 14.88
N LEU A 156 -8.50 8.34 14.32
CA LEU A 156 -7.40 7.92 13.46
C LEU A 156 -6.06 8.09 14.16
N ILE A 157 -5.13 7.18 13.86
CA ILE A 157 -3.72 7.30 14.20
C ILE A 157 -2.95 7.54 12.91
N ARG A 158 -2.16 8.61 12.88
CA ARG A 158 -1.12 8.80 11.87
C ARG A 158 0.16 8.15 12.34
N MET A 159 0.73 7.29 11.52
CA MET A 159 2.01 6.64 11.76
C MET A 159 2.98 6.99 10.65
N GLY A 160 4.25 7.15 10.99
CA GLY A 160 5.29 7.53 10.03
C GLY A 160 6.59 6.78 10.22
N ARG A 161 7.39 6.77 9.17
CA ARG A 161 8.74 6.22 9.16
C ARG A 161 9.62 7.04 8.24
N SER A 162 10.74 7.52 8.77
CA SER A 162 11.78 8.24 8.01
C SER A 162 12.91 7.31 7.62
N PHE A 163 13.51 7.59 6.46
CA PHE A 163 14.63 6.83 5.91
C PHE A 163 15.79 7.77 5.62
N VAL A 164 16.99 7.39 6.01
CA VAL A 164 18.21 8.14 5.70
C VAL A 164 18.58 7.86 4.25
N GLN A 165 18.73 8.89 3.41
CA GLN A 165 19.43 8.73 2.15
C GLN A 165 20.88 8.35 2.48
N LEU A 166 21.32 7.17 2.06
CA LEU A 166 22.74 6.87 2.01
C LEU A 166 23.33 7.80 0.97
N GLY A 167 23.90 8.91 1.46
CA GLY A 167 24.64 9.86 0.62
C GLY A 167 25.68 9.07 -0.15
N THR A 168 25.66 9.19 -1.48
CA THR A 168 26.81 8.85 -2.31
C THR A 168 28.00 9.59 -1.72
N ARG A 169 28.89 8.88 -1.02
CA ARG A 169 30.22 9.37 -0.74
C ARG A 169 30.87 9.59 -2.10
N THR A 170 30.78 10.80 -2.60
CA THR A 170 31.70 11.27 -3.62
C THR A 170 33.04 11.38 -2.91
N GLY A 171 33.80 10.28 -2.92
CA GLY A 171 35.21 10.31 -2.61
C GLY A 171 35.87 11.14 -3.73
N HIS A 172 36.36 12.30 -3.39
CA HIS A 172 37.39 12.94 -4.17
C HIS A 172 38.71 12.52 -3.55
N PRO A 173 39.70 12.12 -4.38
CA PRO A 173 41.03 11.79 -3.96
C PRO A 173 41.80 13.05 -3.47
#